data_0351a9821df5635dda2940c8fc7568b2
#
_entry.id   0351a9821df5635dda2940c8fc7568b2
#
_cell.length_a   1.000
_cell.length_b   1.000
_cell.length_c   1.000
_cell.angle_alpha   90.00
_cell.angle_beta   90.00
_cell.angle_gamma   90.00
#
_symmetry.space_group_name_H-M   'P 1'
#
loop_
_entity.id
_entity.type
_entity.pdbx_description
1 polymer ?
#
loop_
_entity_poly.entity_id
_entity_poly.type
_entity_poly.pdbx_seq_one_letter_code
_entity_poly.pdbx_strand_id
1 'polypeptide(L)' 'MARVVVDVMPKPEILDPQGKAVTGALARLGFSGMSVRQGKRFELELDGEVTEERLAEVRRAADTLLANTVIETF' A
#
# COMPACT_ATOMS: atom_id res chain seq x y z
N MET A 1 6.20 15.01 17.18
CA MET A 1 6.30 14.44 15.82
C MET A 1 4.94 13.96 15.36
N ALA A 2 4.60 14.27 14.14
CA ALA A 2 3.37 13.80 13.53
C ALA A 2 3.65 12.56 12.67
N ARG A 3 2.65 11.70 12.54
CA ARG A 3 2.75 10.50 11.72
C ARG A 3 1.70 10.56 10.60
N VAL A 4 2.13 10.27 9.39
CA VAL A 4 1.26 10.13 8.23
C VAL A 4 1.42 8.72 7.69
N VAL A 5 0.31 8.08 7.36
CA VAL A 5 0.29 6.73 6.83
C VAL A 5 -0.07 6.78 5.35
N VAL A 6 0.71 6.06 4.53
CA VAL A 6 0.44 5.87 3.12
C VAL A 6 0.24 4.38 2.86
N ASP A 7 -0.96 3.99 2.47
CA ASP A 7 -1.27 2.63 2.08
C ASP A 7 -1.21 2.53 0.57
N VAL A 8 -0.44 1.57 0.06
CA VAL A 8 -0.22 1.35 -1.37
C VAL A 8 -0.76 -0.02 -1.74
N MET A 9 -1.67 -0.06 -2.70
CA MET A 9 -2.28 -1.31 -3.17
C MET A 9 -2.11 -1.45 -4.68
N PRO A 10 -1.97 -2.70 -5.19
CA PRO A 10 -2.04 -2.92 -6.63
C PRO A 10 -3.40 -2.49 -7.16
N LYS A 11 -3.43 -1.95 -8.38
CA LYS A 11 -4.69 -1.63 -9.06
C LYS A 11 -5.50 -2.90 -9.28
N PRO A 12 -6.86 -2.83 -9.26
CA PRO A 12 -7.70 -4.03 -9.39
C PRO A 12 -7.43 -4.84 -10.66
N GLU A 13 -7.07 -4.19 -11.76
CA GLU A 13 -6.80 -4.83 -13.05
C GLU A 13 -5.42 -5.47 -13.15
N ILE A 14 -4.54 -5.21 -12.17
CA ILE A 14 -3.16 -5.73 -12.17
C ILE A 14 -3.12 -7.08 -11.48
N LEU A 15 -2.39 -8.02 -12.09
CA LEU A 15 -2.11 -9.31 -11.48
C LEU A 15 -1.23 -9.11 -10.24
N ASP A 16 -1.70 -9.65 -9.11
CA ASP A 16 -0.98 -9.60 -7.83
C ASP A 16 -0.42 -11.01 -7.53
N PRO A 17 0.82 -11.31 -7.97
CA PRO A 17 1.37 -12.65 -7.77
C PRO A 17 1.58 -13.00 -6.32
N GLN A 18 1.89 -12.03 -5.45
CA GLN A 18 2.07 -12.26 -4.02
C GLN A 18 0.74 -12.57 -3.35
N GLY A 19 -0.30 -11.79 -3.63
CA GLY A 19 -1.64 -12.04 -3.11
C GLY A 19 -2.17 -13.40 -3.56
N LYS A 20 -1.92 -13.79 -4.81
CA LYS A 20 -2.29 -15.11 -5.31
C LYS A 20 -1.56 -16.23 -4.57
N ALA A 21 -0.25 -16.07 -4.33
CA ALA A 21 0.55 -17.05 -3.60
C ALA A 21 0.03 -17.23 -2.18
N VAL A 22 -0.30 -16.15 -1.50
CA VAL A 22 -0.87 -16.20 -0.14
C VAL A 22 -2.24 -16.86 -0.15
N THR A 23 -3.09 -16.52 -1.11
CA THR A 23 -4.40 -17.15 -1.28
C THR A 23 -4.27 -18.66 -1.43
N GLY A 24 -3.37 -19.12 -2.28
CA GLY A 24 -3.11 -20.55 -2.47
C GLY A 24 -2.55 -21.22 -1.23
N ALA A 25 -1.63 -20.57 -0.53
CA ALA A 25 -1.08 -21.10 0.72
C ALA A 25 -2.15 -21.26 1.80
N LEU A 26 -3.03 -20.28 1.93
CA LEU A 26 -4.14 -20.36 2.89
C LEU A 26 -5.07 -21.53 2.57
N ALA A 27 -5.39 -21.72 1.30
CA ALA A 27 -6.23 -22.86 0.89
C ALA A 27 -5.59 -24.21 1.25
N ARG A 28 -4.27 -24.34 1.03
CA ARG A 28 -3.54 -25.55 1.41
C ARG A 28 -3.51 -25.80 2.91
N LEU A 29 -3.58 -24.74 3.72
CA LEU A 29 -3.62 -24.85 5.17
C LEU A 29 -5.04 -25.05 5.72
N GLY A 30 -6.05 -25.17 4.87
CA GLY A 30 -7.42 -25.40 5.27
C GLY A 30 -8.27 -24.12 5.36
N PHE A 31 -7.74 -22.97 5.01
CA PHE A 31 -8.47 -21.71 5.01
C PHE A 31 -9.01 -21.44 3.61
N SER A 32 -10.15 -22.01 3.29
CA SER A 32 -10.78 -21.83 1.98
C SER A 32 -11.76 -20.65 1.97
N GLY A 33 -12.12 -20.21 0.77
CA GLY A 33 -13.07 -19.12 0.61
C GLY A 33 -12.50 -17.74 0.84
N MET A 34 -11.17 -17.59 0.87
CA MET A 34 -10.48 -16.34 1.05
C MET A 34 -9.73 -15.95 -0.21
N SER A 35 -9.78 -14.67 -0.55
CA SER A 35 -8.99 -14.10 -1.63
C SER A 35 -8.14 -12.98 -1.02
N VAL A 36 -6.85 -12.97 -1.32
CA VAL A 36 -5.91 -12.06 -0.71
C VAL A 36 -5.31 -11.12 -1.76
N ARG A 37 -5.24 -9.85 -1.42
CA ARG A 37 -4.47 -8.86 -2.14
C ARG A 37 -3.40 -8.33 -1.20
N GLN A 38 -2.19 -8.19 -1.71
CA GLN A 38 -1.06 -7.73 -0.91
C GLN A 38 -0.63 -6.33 -1.35
N GLY A 39 -0.48 -5.45 -0.39
CA GLY A 39 0.02 -4.11 -0.61
C GLY A 39 1.13 -3.75 0.35
N LYS A 40 1.43 -2.47 0.42
CA LYS A 40 2.48 -1.93 1.29
C LYS A 40 1.89 -0.80 2.14
N ARG A 41 2.43 -0.65 3.33
CA ARG A 41 2.08 0.46 4.22
C ARG A 41 3.36 1.17 4.62
N PHE A 42 3.37 2.47 4.43
CA PHE A 42 4.47 3.33 4.85
C PHE A 42 4.00 4.24 5.98
N GLU A 43 4.76 4.29 7.05
CA GLU A 43 4.54 5.23 8.13
C GLU A 43 5.62 6.29 8.05
N LEU A 44 5.21 7.54 7.86
CA LEU A 44 6.14 8.66 7.77
C LEU A 44 6.04 9.50 9.03
N GLU A 45 7.15 9.68 9.71
CA GLU A 45 7.24 10.57 10.85
C GLU A 45 7.74 11.92 10.37
N LEU A 46 6.97 12.96 10.64
CA LEU A 46 7.25 14.30 10.20
C LEU A 46 7.62 15.20 11.36
N ASP A 47 8.62 16.04 11.17
CA ASP A 47 8.96 17.08 12.12
C ASP A 47 7.89 18.17 12.08
N GLY A 48 7.44 18.58 13.27
CA GLY A 48 6.45 19.66 13.39
C GLY A 48 5.03 19.19 13.16
N GLU A 49 4.16 20.13 12.82
CA GLU A 49 2.75 19.86 12.63
C GLU A 49 2.44 19.39 11.22
N VAL A 50 1.38 18.60 11.09
CA VAL A 50 0.86 18.20 9.79
C VAL A 50 0.00 19.33 9.25
N THR A 51 0.51 20.03 8.26
CA THR A 51 -0.21 21.07 7.52
C THR A 51 -0.68 20.53 6.18
N GLU A 52 -1.54 21.27 5.50
CA GLU A 52 -1.94 20.90 4.14
C GLU A 52 -0.75 20.86 3.19
N GLU A 53 0.23 21.76 3.38
CA GLU A 53 1.45 21.79 2.58
C GLU A 53 2.29 20.54 2.80
N ARG A 54 2.42 20.07 4.05
CA ARG A 54 3.15 18.84 4.36
C ARG A 54 2.43 17.63 3.80
N LEU A 55 1.10 17.59 3.87
CA LEU A 55 0.33 16.50 3.25
C LEU A 55 0.51 16.48 1.74
N ALA A 56 0.57 17.64 1.10
CA ALA A 56 0.84 17.71 -0.35
C ALA A 56 2.22 17.18 -0.68
N GLU A 57 3.23 17.47 0.16
CA GLU A 57 4.57 16.89 0.00
C GLU A 57 4.55 15.37 0.13
N VAL A 58 3.81 14.85 1.10
CA VAL A 58 3.68 13.39 1.30
C VAL A 58 3.04 12.74 0.09
N ARG A 59 2.00 13.36 -0.49
CA ARG A 59 1.38 12.85 -1.72
C ARG A 59 2.37 12.84 -2.88
N ARG A 60 3.17 13.88 -3.03
CA ARG A 60 4.21 13.91 -4.07
C ARG A 60 5.27 12.83 -3.83
N ALA A 61 5.67 12.63 -2.57
CA ALA A 61 6.61 11.57 -2.23
C ALA A 61 6.04 10.19 -2.55
N ALA A 62 4.76 9.96 -2.24
CA ALA A 62 4.08 8.71 -2.55
C ALA A 62 4.04 8.47 -4.06
N ASP A 63 3.68 9.49 -4.83
CA ASP A 63 3.61 9.40 -6.28
C ASP A 63 4.99 9.21 -6.93
N THR A 64 6.02 9.84 -6.36
CA THR A 64 7.36 9.85 -6.94
C THR A 64 8.15 8.58 -6.59
N LEU A 65 8.01 8.06 -5.37
CA LEU A 65 8.88 7.01 -4.85
C LEU A 65 8.15 5.83 -4.23
N LEU A 66 7.15 6.09 -3.38
CA LEU A 66 6.57 5.04 -2.55
C LEU A 66 5.67 4.10 -3.34
N ALA A 67 4.95 4.61 -4.33
CA ALA A 67 4.07 3.84 -5.17
C ALA A 67 4.54 3.85 -6.62
N ASN A 68 4.40 2.72 -7.30
CA ASN A 68 4.55 2.67 -8.75
C ASN A 68 3.16 2.92 -9.35
N THR A 69 2.88 4.16 -9.74
CA THR A 69 1.54 4.59 -10.15
C THR A 69 1.07 3.99 -11.47
N VAL A 70 1.92 3.27 -12.18
CA VAL A 70 1.50 2.47 -13.35
C VAL A 70 0.67 1.27 -12.89
N ILE A 71 1.06 0.64 -11.79
CA ILE A 71 0.43 -0.60 -11.30
C ILE A 71 -0.19 -0.49 -9.91
N GLU A 72 0.04 0.61 -9.19
CA GLU A 72 -0.39 0.77 -7.81
C GLU A 72 -1.17 2.06 -7.60
N THR A 73 -2.02 2.07 -6.58
CA THR A 73 -2.72 3.26 -6.08
C THR A 73 -2.36 3.46 -4.61
N PHE A 74 -2.55 4.69 -4.15
CA PHE A 74 -2.34 5.02 -2.74
C PHE A 74 -3.41 5.96 -2.21
#